data_2f0708208c57af28f92a82ff2f2fb693
#
_entry.id   2f0708208c57af28f92a82ff2f2fb693
#
_cell.length_a   1.000
_cell.length_b   1.000
_cell.length_c   1.000
_cell.angle_alpha   90.00
_cell.angle_beta   90.00
_cell.angle_gamma   90.00
#
_symmetry.space_group_name_H-M   'P 1'
#
loop_
_entity.id
_entity.type
_entity.pdbx_description
1 polymer ?
#
loop_
_entity_poly.entity_id
_entity_poly.type
_entity_poly.pdbx_seq_one_letter_code
_entity_poly.pdbx_strand_id
1 'polypeptide(L)'
;NKLSVSVGAHGVLADVSYQNSATGETAMTEAGVGTPFYAYISYQANDWLAFGLGIYTPYGSTVAYEDDWAGSHLVNNIALQAIFVQPSVSIKLSDKFSVGGGPIYAMGSVNFNKNLDRTLVDLDGNRSEVTLEQTGITNWGWTASVMLKASESLTVGANYRSEIILSAEDGEADFENLPNSPIIPFSDTTFNAELPLPAELTMGLSYKHNDFLFAFDYNMTYWSAYEALTVEFAPSAPGGETSVTELLRNYRDASTYRFGVQYEASESFTLRGGYYFDESPVQSGYFAPETPRNDSNGYTAGLTFKVGDRLEIDASFLYLQFDEVDASYDYFIEPTSPVGATSSFGGTYKSSVFVPGLGITYKL
;
A
#
# COMPACT_ATOMS: atom_id res chain seq x y z
N ASN A 1 20.85 2.77 27.31
CA ASN A 1 20.36 1.47 26.81
C ASN A 1 20.93 1.24 25.41
N LYS A 2 21.59 0.09 25.22
CA LYS A 2 22.23 -0.23 23.93
C LYS A 2 21.34 -1.02 22.98
N LEU A 3 20.32 -1.67 23.51
CA LEU A 3 19.37 -2.47 22.75
C LEU A 3 17.95 -1.99 23.00
N SER A 4 17.17 -1.82 21.93
CA SER A 4 15.74 -1.52 21.98
C SER A 4 14.99 -2.47 21.06
N VAL A 5 13.84 -2.97 21.53
CA VAL A 5 12.93 -3.81 20.76
C VAL A 5 11.55 -3.16 20.81
N SER A 6 10.95 -2.98 19.65
CA SER A 6 9.59 -2.42 19.49
C SER A 6 8.75 -3.35 18.65
N VAL A 7 7.51 -3.61 19.07
CA VAL A 7 6.52 -4.36 18.29
C VAL A 7 5.18 -3.64 18.36
N GLY A 8 4.41 -3.71 17.30
CA GLY A 8 3.07 -3.13 17.27
C GLY A 8 2.26 -3.57 16.07
N ALA A 9 0.97 -3.27 16.13
CA ALA A 9 0.04 -3.53 15.06
C ALA A 9 -1.04 -2.44 14.99
N HIS A 10 -1.66 -2.34 13.83
CA HIS A 10 -2.77 -1.43 13.55
C HIS A 10 -3.96 -2.22 13.03
N GLY A 11 -5.16 -1.72 13.28
CA GLY A 11 -6.37 -2.20 12.63
C GLY A 11 -6.81 -1.19 11.57
N VAL A 12 -6.79 -1.56 10.29
CA VAL A 12 -7.24 -0.69 9.19
C VAL A 12 -8.69 -1.01 8.89
N LEU A 13 -9.58 -0.04 9.16
CA LEU A 13 -11.00 -0.13 8.85
C LEU A 13 -11.27 0.88 7.72
N ALA A 14 -11.45 0.37 6.51
CA ALA A 14 -11.67 1.17 5.32
C ALA A 14 -13.11 1.03 4.84
N ASP A 15 -13.77 2.16 4.60
CA ASP A 15 -15.09 2.23 4.00
C ASP A 15 -14.98 2.96 2.66
N VAL A 16 -15.40 2.29 1.58
CA VAL A 16 -15.53 2.89 0.26
C VAL A 16 -16.99 2.75 -0.19
N SER A 17 -17.62 3.85 -0.50
CA SER A 17 -18.93 3.88 -1.16
C SER A 17 -18.78 4.34 -2.60
N TYR A 18 -19.53 3.72 -3.48
CA TYR A 18 -19.58 3.96 -4.91
C TYR A 18 -21.01 4.23 -5.35
N GLN A 19 -21.18 5.16 -6.29
CA GLN A 19 -22.44 5.36 -6.99
C GLN A 19 -22.19 5.47 -8.49
N ASN A 20 -22.83 4.60 -9.27
CA ASN A 20 -22.72 4.60 -10.74
C ASN A 20 -23.33 5.86 -11.34
N SER A 21 -22.56 6.57 -12.17
CA SER A 21 -23.01 7.83 -12.81
C SER A 21 -24.15 7.64 -13.81
N ALA A 22 -24.25 6.45 -14.42
CA ALA A 22 -25.22 6.18 -15.48
C ALA A 22 -26.54 5.58 -14.94
N THR A 23 -26.44 4.65 -13.98
CA THR A 23 -27.60 3.90 -13.47
C THR A 23 -28.07 4.41 -12.11
N GLY A 24 -27.21 5.11 -11.35
CA GLY A 24 -27.46 5.51 -9.97
C GLY A 24 -27.35 4.36 -8.95
N GLU A 25 -26.97 3.16 -9.38
CA GLU A 25 -26.72 2.03 -8.50
C GLU A 25 -25.58 2.35 -7.52
N THR A 26 -25.72 1.88 -6.31
CA THR A 26 -24.72 2.07 -5.25
C THR A 26 -24.10 0.74 -4.85
N ALA A 27 -22.84 0.75 -4.47
CA ALA A 27 -22.14 -0.36 -3.85
C ALA A 27 -21.28 0.14 -2.69
N MET A 28 -21.01 -0.75 -1.76
CA MET A 28 -20.08 -0.51 -0.64
C MET A 28 -19.07 -1.63 -0.57
N THR A 29 -17.89 -1.32 -0.02
CA THR A 29 -16.92 -2.36 0.26
C THR A 29 -17.23 -3.05 1.58
N GLU A 30 -17.07 -4.37 1.60
CA GLU A 30 -17.25 -5.26 2.76
C GLU A 30 -15.89 -5.87 3.19
N ALA A 31 -14.79 -5.21 2.92
CA ALA A 31 -13.47 -5.70 3.24
C ALA A 31 -13.28 -5.90 4.75
N GLY A 32 -12.62 -6.98 5.12
CA GLY A 32 -12.25 -7.24 6.50
C GLY A 32 -11.22 -6.23 7.03
N VAL A 33 -11.00 -6.26 8.36
CA VAL A 33 -10.00 -5.39 9.00
C VAL A 33 -8.60 -5.78 8.56
N GLY A 34 -7.90 -4.85 7.90
CA GLY A 34 -6.47 -4.99 7.60
C GLY A 34 -5.64 -4.90 8.89
N THR A 35 -4.61 -5.74 9.03
CA THR A 35 -3.78 -5.79 10.24
C THR A 35 -2.30 -5.60 9.95
N PRO A 36 -1.86 -4.42 9.45
CA PRO A 36 -0.44 -4.14 9.31
C PRO A 36 0.27 -4.15 10.67
N PHE A 37 1.48 -4.68 10.67
CA PHE A 37 2.29 -4.83 11.89
C PHE A 37 3.72 -4.35 11.66
N TYR A 38 4.44 -4.17 12.76
CA TYR A 38 5.87 -3.94 12.75
C TYR A 38 6.59 -4.59 13.92
N ALA A 39 7.84 -4.95 13.70
CA ALA A 39 8.79 -5.34 14.71
C ALA A 39 10.15 -4.71 14.39
N TYR A 40 10.73 -3.99 15.33
CA TYR A 40 12.01 -3.32 15.18
C TYR A 40 12.96 -3.71 16.29
N ILE A 41 14.21 -3.92 15.92
CA ILE A 41 15.31 -4.10 16.85
C ILE A 41 16.38 -3.07 16.49
N SER A 42 16.90 -2.34 17.46
CA SER A 42 18.04 -1.45 17.28
C SER A 42 19.10 -1.74 18.33
N TYR A 43 20.36 -1.80 17.91
CA TYR A 43 21.52 -2.07 18.76
C TYR A 43 22.62 -1.07 18.48
N GLN A 44 22.97 -0.29 19.49
CA GLN A 44 24.12 0.61 19.46
C GLN A 44 25.38 -0.13 19.88
N ALA A 45 26.21 -0.50 18.89
CA ALA A 45 27.44 -1.24 19.15
C ALA A 45 28.51 -0.40 19.89
N ASN A 46 28.63 0.88 19.45
CA ASN A 46 29.52 1.87 20.08
C ASN A 46 29.01 3.30 19.74
N ASP A 47 29.79 4.34 20.06
CA ASP A 47 29.39 5.74 19.93
C ASP A 47 29.20 6.21 18.47
N TRP A 48 29.73 5.46 17.50
CA TRP A 48 29.66 5.80 16.08
C TRP A 48 28.95 4.76 15.21
N LEU A 49 28.64 3.56 15.72
CA LEU A 49 28.07 2.45 14.94
C LEU A 49 26.82 1.89 15.60
N ALA A 50 25.74 1.78 14.85
CA ALA A 50 24.53 1.12 15.26
C ALA A 50 24.00 0.19 14.14
N PHE A 51 23.29 -0.87 14.55
CA PHE A 51 22.61 -1.82 13.70
C PHE A 51 21.12 -1.78 13.96
N GLY A 52 20.33 -2.06 12.94
CA GLY A 52 18.89 -2.19 13.02
C GLY A 52 18.38 -3.40 12.24
N LEU A 53 17.24 -3.91 12.66
CA LEU A 53 16.42 -4.84 11.89
C LEU A 53 14.99 -4.39 11.99
N GLY A 54 14.35 -4.19 10.84
CA GLY A 54 12.91 -3.92 10.73
C GLY A 54 12.21 -5.06 10.01
N ILE A 55 11.03 -5.47 10.53
CA ILE A 55 10.08 -6.32 9.84
C ILE A 55 8.75 -5.59 9.90
N TYR A 56 8.21 -5.21 8.74
CA TYR A 56 7.02 -4.36 8.69
C TYR A 56 6.27 -4.50 7.37
N THR A 57 5.02 -4.02 7.35
CA THR A 57 4.11 -4.08 6.19
C THR A 57 3.90 -2.68 5.61
N PRO A 58 4.76 -2.21 4.67
CA PRO A 58 4.68 -0.85 4.11
C PRO A 58 3.57 -0.71 3.05
N TYR A 59 3.20 -1.81 2.41
CA TYR A 59 2.17 -1.87 1.38
C TYR A 59 1.16 -2.96 1.69
N GLY A 60 -0.09 -2.64 1.44
CA GLY A 60 -1.21 -3.56 1.49
C GLY A 60 -2.47 -2.86 0.96
N SER A 61 -3.30 -3.62 0.28
CA SER A 61 -4.63 -3.18 -0.13
C SER A 61 -5.58 -4.35 0.04
N THR A 62 -6.72 -4.09 0.65
CA THR A 62 -7.81 -5.06 0.71
C THR A 62 -9.09 -4.33 0.34
N VAL A 63 -9.66 -4.71 -0.80
CA VAL A 63 -10.95 -4.21 -1.27
C VAL A 63 -11.80 -5.42 -1.61
N ALA A 64 -13.03 -5.46 -1.15
CA ALA A 64 -14.03 -6.43 -1.54
C ALA A 64 -15.35 -5.71 -1.70
N TYR A 65 -15.95 -5.79 -2.86
CA TYR A 65 -17.28 -5.26 -3.15
C TYR A 65 -18.34 -6.34 -2.95
N GLU A 66 -19.58 -5.91 -2.82
CA GLU A 66 -20.76 -6.79 -2.82
C GLU A 66 -20.82 -7.64 -4.09
N ASP A 67 -21.41 -8.82 -3.99
CA ASP A 67 -21.61 -9.70 -5.14
C ASP A 67 -22.43 -8.98 -6.24
N ASP A 68 -22.07 -9.23 -7.49
CA ASP A 68 -22.75 -8.68 -8.68
C ASP A 68 -22.81 -7.14 -8.80
N TRP A 69 -21.97 -6.41 -8.08
CA TRP A 69 -21.90 -4.97 -8.22
C TRP A 69 -21.52 -4.54 -9.66
N ALA A 70 -21.87 -3.32 -10.05
CA ALA A 70 -21.76 -2.84 -11.45
C ALA A 70 -20.33 -2.88 -12.02
N GLY A 71 -19.29 -2.83 -11.17
CA GLY A 71 -17.87 -2.87 -11.57
C GLY A 71 -17.20 -4.24 -11.39
N SER A 72 -17.96 -5.31 -11.20
CA SER A 72 -17.44 -6.68 -10.97
C SER A 72 -16.51 -7.19 -12.08
N HIS A 73 -16.64 -6.68 -13.31
CA HIS A 73 -15.74 -6.98 -14.42
C HIS A 73 -14.35 -6.32 -14.30
N LEU A 74 -14.17 -5.38 -13.37
CA LEU A 74 -12.89 -4.78 -13.02
C LEU A 74 -12.32 -5.40 -11.75
N VAL A 75 -13.15 -5.58 -10.73
CA VAL A 75 -12.75 -6.21 -9.47
C VAL A 75 -13.98 -6.68 -8.69
N ASN A 76 -13.94 -7.87 -8.12
CA ASN A 76 -14.81 -8.32 -7.04
C ASN A 76 -14.07 -8.13 -5.70
N ASN A 77 -12.90 -8.72 -5.59
CA ASN A 77 -12.03 -8.53 -4.44
C ASN A 77 -10.55 -8.49 -4.83
N ILE A 78 -9.77 -7.81 -4.03
CA ILE A 78 -8.31 -7.82 -4.09
C ILE A 78 -7.74 -7.81 -2.67
N ALA A 79 -6.74 -8.64 -2.44
CA ALA A 79 -5.90 -8.61 -1.26
C ALA A 79 -4.44 -8.65 -1.71
N LEU A 80 -3.76 -7.52 -1.50
CA LEU A 80 -2.33 -7.37 -1.74
C LEU A 80 -1.63 -7.16 -0.42
N GLN A 81 -0.50 -7.81 -0.22
CA GLN A 81 0.34 -7.62 0.95
C GLN A 81 1.81 -7.63 0.56
N ALA A 82 2.59 -6.69 1.13
CA ALA A 82 4.04 -6.73 1.08
C ALA A 82 4.61 -6.59 2.48
N ILE A 83 5.49 -7.51 2.85
CA ILE A 83 6.23 -7.51 4.11
C ILE A 83 7.70 -7.26 3.77
N PHE A 84 8.31 -6.29 4.46
CA PHE A 84 9.72 -5.97 4.31
C PHE A 84 10.51 -6.47 5.51
N VAL A 85 11.64 -7.10 5.22
CA VAL A 85 12.70 -7.44 6.19
C VAL A 85 13.90 -6.58 5.85
N GLN A 86 14.26 -5.64 6.72
CA GLN A 86 15.24 -4.60 6.45
C GLN A 86 16.32 -4.57 7.54
N PRO A 87 17.43 -5.32 7.38
CA PRO A 87 18.63 -5.04 8.16
C PRO A 87 19.22 -3.69 7.74
N SER A 88 19.73 -2.95 8.70
CA SER A 88 20.30 -1.62 8.47
C SER A 88 21.55 -1.37 9.32
N VAL A 89 22.39 -0.49 8.83
CA VAL A 89 23.55 0.03 9.55
C VAL A 89 23.51 1.56 9.55
N SER A 90 23.88 2.16 10.67
CA SER A 90 24.04 3.60 10.82
C SER A 90 25.43 3.93 11.35
N ILE A 91 26.07 4.90 10.70
CA ILE A 91 27.43 5.36 11.01
C ILE A 91 27.39 6.85 11.31
N LYS A 92 27.82 7.21 12.51
CA LYS A 92 28.02 8.59 12.94
C LYS A 92 29.40 9.04 12.48
N LEU A 93 29.45 9.84 11.42
CA LEU A 93 30.70 10.36 10.83
C LEU A 93 31.28 11.54 11.63
N SER A 94 30.40 12.28 12.31
CA SER A 94 30.74 13.35 13.26
C SER A 94 29.62 13.55 14.26
N ASP A 95 29.81 14.44 15.26
CA ASP A 95 28.73 14.76 16.21
C ASP A 95 27.49 15.39 15.57
N LYS A 96 27.63 15.88 14.35
CA LYS A 96 26.54 16.52 13.60
C LYS A 96 26.02 15.68 12.43
N PHE A 97 26.81 14.76 11.89
CA PHE A 97 26.48 14.10 10.63
C PHE A 97 26.52 12.58 10.75
N SER A 98 25.44 11.93 10.33
CA SER A 98 25.30 10.48 10.27
C SER A 98 24.77 10.04 8.92
N VAL A 99 25.17 8.84 8.52
CA VAL A 99 24.65 8.16 7.32
C VAL A 99 24.16 6.78 7.71
N GLY A 100 23.21 6.25 6.97
CA GLY A 100 22.69 4.91 7.23
C GLY A 100 22.10 4.29 5.97
N GLY A 101 21.75 3.02 6.04
CA GLY A 101 21.13 2.29 4.96
C GLY A 101 21.21 0.79 5.15
N GLY A 102 20.67 0.06 4.18
CA GLY A 102 20.69 -1.39 4.19
C GLY A 102 19.86 -1.98 3.06
N PRO A 103 19.99 -3.30 2.81
CA PRO A 103 19.12 -4.00 1.88
C PRO A 103 17.71 -4.15 2.45
N ILE A 104 16.77 -4.33 1.56
CA ILE A 104 15.38 -4.67 1.87
C ILE A 104 15.06 -5.98 1.17
N TYR A 105 14.66 -7.00 1.91
CA TYR A 105 14.06 -8.21 1.37
C TYR A 105 12.55 -8.06 1.45
N ALA A 106 11.90 -7.99 0.30
CA ALA A 106 10.46 -7.86 0.18
C ALA A 106 9.84 -9.23 -0.07
N MET A 107 8.75 -9.52 0.65
CA MET A 107 7.91 -10.70 0.45
C MET A 107 6.50 -10.21 0.16
N GLY A 108 5.88 -10.73 -0.91
CA GLY A 108 4.55 -10.34 -1.34
C GLY A 108 3.59 -11.51 -1.51
N SER A 109 2.31 -11.20 -1.51
CA SER A 109 1.23 -12.08 -1.91
C SER A 109 0.14 -11.30 -2.63
N VAL A 110 -0.55 -11.95 -3.55
CA VAL A 110 -1.71 -11.43 -4.25
C VAL A 110 -2.82 -12.47 -4.24
N ASN A 111 -4.04 -12.00 -4.01
CA ASN A 111 -5.28 -12.67 -4.35
C ASN A 111 -6.17 -11.62 -5.02
N PHE A 112 -6.58 -11.86 -6.24
CA PHE A 112 -7.39 -10.95 -7.05
C PHE A 112 -8.47 -11.72 -7.75
N ASN A 113 -9.73 -11.33 -7.58
CA ASN A 113 -10.87 -11.93 -8.24
C ASN A 113 -11.68 -10.86 -8.98
N LYS A 114 -12.13 -11.19 -10.18
CA LYS A 114 -13.04 -10.38 -10.99
C LYS A 114 -13.89 -11.23 -11.92
N ASN A 115 -15.03 -10.69 -12.37
CA ASN A 115 -15.74 -11.25 -13.49
C ASN A 115 -15.00 -11.01 -14.82
N LEU A 116 -15.09 -11.95 -15.74
CA LEU A 116 -14.41 -11.84 -17.05
C LEU A 116 -14.99 -10.74 -17.92
N ASP A 117 -16.30 -10.60 -17.87
CA ASP A 117 -17.09 -9.66 -18.66
C ASP A 117 -18.34 -9.28 -17.88
N ARG A 118 -19.02 -8.20 -18.31
CA ARG A 118 -20.28 -7.73 -17.70
C ARG A 118 -21.46 -8.68 -17.87
N THR A 119 -21.41 -9.56 -18.87
CA THR A 119 -22.57 -10.35 -19.31
C THR A 119 -22.31 -11.84 -19.47
N LEU A 120 -21.05 -12.29 -19.41
CA LEU A 120 -20.68 -13.68 -19.59
C LEU A 120 -21.16 -14.50 -18.39
N VAL A 121 -21.98 -15.52 -18.66
CA VAL A 121 -22.57 -16.40 -17.65
C VAL A 121 -22.52 -17.85 -18.08
N ASP A 122 -22.52 -18.78 -17.13
CA ASP A 122 -22.68 -20.21 -17.36
C ASP A 122 -24.16 -20.57 -17.70
N LEU A 123 -24.44 -21.89 -17.78
CA LEU A 123 -25.79 -22.38 -18.08
C LEU A 123 -26.79 -22.17 -16.93
N ASP A 124 -26.28 -22.00 -15.72
CA ASP A 124 -27.09 -21.76 -14.50
C ASP A 124 -27.30 -20.26 -14.22
N GLY A 125 -26.65 -19.40 -15.01
CA GLY A 125 -26.74 -17.94 -14.91
C GLY A 125 -25.71 -17.33 -13.97
N ASN A 126 -24.73 -18.09 -13.49
CA ASN A 126 -23.64 -17.54 -12.67
C ASN A 126 -22.62 -16.83 -13.57
N ARG A 127 -22.10 -15.70 -13.10
CA ARG A 127 -21.10 -14.93 -13.84
C ARG A 127 -19.78 -15.69 -13.94
N SER A 128 -19.20 -15.66 -15.14
CA SER A 128 -17.85 -16.20 -15.34
C SER A 128 -16.81 -15.30 -14.70
N GLU A 129 -15.92 -15.89 -13.94
CA GLU A 129 -14.92 -15.17 -13.17
C GLU A 129 -13.52 -15.78 -13.28
N VAL A 130 -12.53 -15.01 -12.87
CA VAL A 130 -11.14 -15.46 -12.73
C VAL A 130 -10.60 -15.05 -11.37
N THR A 131 -9.94 -15.99 -10.72
CA THR A 131 -9.17 -15.75 -9.49
C THR A 131 -7.69 -15.91 -9.81
N LEU A 132 -6.89 -14.91 -9.48
CA LEU A 132 -5.43 -14.89 -9.58
C LEU A 132 -4.85 -14.96 -8.19
N GLU A 133 -4.09 -16.02 -7.88
CA GLU A 133 -3.50 -16.19 -6.56
C GLU A 133 -2.02 -16.54 -6.64
N GLN A 134 -1.21 -15.85 -5.84
CA GLN A 134 0.16 -16.26 -5.57
C GLN A 134 0.65 -15.75 -4.22
N THR A 135 1.38 -16.62 -3.53
CA THR A 135 2.08 -16.32 -2.28
C THR A 135 3.58 -16.52 -2.46
N GLY A 136 4.37 -15.99 -1.53
CA GLY A 136 5.82 -16.18 -1.54
C GLY A 136 6.57 -15.43 -2.64
N ILE A 137 5.96 -14.42 -3.24
CA ILE A 137 6.62 -13.51 -4.18
C ILE A 137 7.74 -12.79 -3.45
N THR A 138 8.97 -12.77 -3.97
CA THR A 138 10.11 -12.15 -3.29
C THR A 138 10.97 -11.32 -4.23
N ASN A 139 11.49 -10.20 -3.73
CA ASN A 139 12.51 -9.42 -4.43
C ASN A 139 13.33 -8.57 -3.45
N TRP A 140 14.35 -7.89 -3.95
CA TRP A 140 15.27 -7.09 -3.17
C TRP A 140 15.22 -5.61 -3.56
N GLY A 141 15.36 -4.77 -2.56
CA GLY A 141 15.61 -3.35 -2.68
C GLY A 141 16.68 -2.89 -1.70
N TRP A 142 16.81 -1.59 -1.57
CA TRP A 142 17.74 -0.99 -0.63
C TRP A 142 17.24 0.38 -0.16
N THR A 143 17.78 0.85 0.95
CA THR A 143 17.57 2.20 1.46
C THR A 143 18.89 2.85 1.81
N ALA A 144 18.95 4.18 1.66
CA ALA A 144 20.06 5.00 2.08
C ALA A 144 19.54 6.28 2.74
N SER A 145 20.20 6.73 3.80
CA SER A 145 19.77 7.89 4.57
C SER A 145 20.93 8.74 5.04
N VAL A 146 20.63 10.01 5.24
CA VAL A 146 21.55 10.99 5.83
C VAL A 146 20.81 11.77 6.91
N MET A 147 21.52 12.16 7.97
CA MET A 147 20.97 13.00 9.04
C MET A 147 22.02 14.03 9.46
N LEU A 148 21.59 15.28 9.57
CA LEU A 148 22.38 16.42 10.01
C LEU A 148 21.74 17.08 11.23
N LYS A 149 22.44 17.12 12.37
CA LYS A 149 22.12 17.98 13.50
C LYS A 149 22.65 19.40 13.21
N ALA A 150 21.79 20.22 12.60
CA ALA A 150 22.15 21.59 12.22
C ALA A 150 22.42 22.46 13.46
N SER A 151 21.68 22.22 14.56
CA SER A 151 21.92 22.79 15.88
C SER A 151 21.52 21.80 16.98
N GLU A 152 21.57 22.21 18.24
CA GLU A 152 21.05 21.39 19.37
C GLU A 152 19.55 21.17 19.28
N SER A 153 18.82 22.10 18.64
CA SER A 153 17.37 22.05 18.51
C SER A 153 16.89 21.61 17.14
N LEU A 154 17.68 21.75 16.08
CA LEU A 154 17.28 21.48 14.70
C LEU A 154 18.02 20.29 14.12
N THR A 155 17.26 19.29 13.71
CA THR A 155 17.76 18.15 12.93
C THR A 155 17.06 18.12 11.58
N VAL A 156 17.81 17.84 10.51
CA VAL A 156 17.28 17.59 9.17
C VAL A 156 17.76 16.23 8.67
N GLY A 157 16.99 15.59 7.82
CA GLY A 157 17.33 14.28 7.28
C GLY A 157 16.72 14.04 5.91
N ALA A 158 17.29 13.08 5.20
CA ALA A 158 16.72 12.55 3.97
C ALA A 158 16.91 11.03 3.95
N ASN A 159 15.95 10.35 3.37
CA ASN A 159 15.97 8.91 3.13
C ASN A 159 15.48 8.63 1.72
N TYR A 160 16.19 7.77 1.02
CA TYR A 160 15.77 7.23 -0.27
C TYR A 160 15.58 5.72 -0.13
N ARG A 161 14.47 5.21 -0.64
CA ARG A 161 14.19 3.78 -0.82
C ARG A 161 14.07 3.48 -2.31
N SER A 162 14.78 2.46 -2.77
CA SER A 162 14.70 2.03 -4.17
C SER A 162 13.33 1.46 -4.50
N GLU A 163 13.00 1.49 -5.78
CA GLU A 163 11.94 0.66 -6.34
C GLU A 163 12.19 -0.83 -6.06
N ILE A 164 11.11 -1.59 -5.89
CA ILE A 164 11.13 -3.06 -5.76
C ILE A 164 10.00 -3.61 -6.63
N ILE A 165 10.33 -4.40 -7.65
CA ILE A 165 9.34 -5.04 -8.51
C ILE A 165 8.97 -6.40 -7.90
N LEU A 166 7.73 -6.58 -7.50
CA LEU A 166 7.21 -7.89 -7.09
C LEU A 166 6.74 -8.64 -8.32
N SER A 167 7.46 -9.71 -8.69
CA SER A 167 7.17 -10.53 -9.86
C SER A 167 6.48 -11.82 -9.43
N ALA A 168 5.22 -11.95 -9.80
CA ALA A 168 4.48 -13.21 -9.74
C ALA A 168 4.89 -14.06 -10.94
N GLU A 169 5.40 -15.25 -10.69
CA GLU A 169 5.82 -16.21 -11.71
C GLU A 169 5.09 -17.53 -11.47
N ASP A 170 4.42 -18.04 -12.50
CA ASP A 170 3.61 -19.27 -12.45
C ASP A 170 2.54 -19.24 -11.34
N GLY A 171 1.92 -18.06 -11.09
CA GLY A 171 0.79 -17.94 -10.18
C GLY A 171 -0.43 -18.71 -10.68
N GLU A 172 -1.32 -19.12 -9.79
CA GLU A 172 -2.54 -19.86 -10.13
C GLU A 172 -3.59 -18.91 -10.72
N ALA A 173 -4.18 -19.28 -11.84
CA ALA A 173 -5.28 -18.59 -12.49
C ALA A 173 -6.45 -19.57 -12.67
N ASP A 174 -7.43 -19.48 -11.80
CA ASP A 174 -8.61 -20.33 -11.77
C ASP A 174 -9.79 -19.62 -12.44
N PHE A 175 -10.40 -20.28 -13.42
CA PHE A 175 -11.54 -19.78 -14.18
C PHE A 175 -12.79 -20.55 -13.81
N GLU A 176 -13.79 -19.89 -13.29
CA GLU A 176 -15.03 -20.50 -12.82
C GLU A 176 -16.26 -20.04 -13.63
N ASN A 177 -17.33 -20.82 -13.59
CA ASN A 177 -18.64 -20.51 -14.19
C ASN A 177 -18.56 -20.21 -15.69
N LEU A 178 -17.69 -20.91 -16.41
CA LEU A 178 -17.51 -20.68 -17.85
C LEU A 178 -18.68 -21.25 -18.65
N PRO A 179 -19.17 -20.54 -19.69
CA PRO A 179 -20.14 -21.09 -20.63
C PRO A 179 -19.58 -22.31 -21.32
N ASN A 180 -20.39 -23.35 -21.51
CA ASN A 180 -20.02 -24.52 -22.29
C ASN A 180 -19.96 -24.17 -23.78
N SER A 181 -18.92 -23.48 -24.20
CA SER A 181 -18.75 -22.98 -25.57
C SER A 181 -17.32 -23.22 -26.05
N PRO A 182 -17.13 -23.86 -27.23
CA PRO A 182 -15.80 -24.06 -27.79
C PRO A 182 -15.12 -22.75 -28.28
N ILE A 183 -15.84 -21.63 -28.24
CA ILE A 183 -15.35 -20.31 -28.70
C ILE A 183 -14.69 -19.54 -27.53
N ILE A 184 -14.95 -19.96 -26.28
CA ILE A 184 -14.40 -19.34 -25.09
C ILE A 184 -13.17 -20.12 -24.65
N PRO A 185 -11.95 -19.62 -24.88
CA PRO A 185 -10.73 -20.37 -24.71
C PRO A 185 -10.17 -20.30 -23.27
N PHE A 186 -11.02 -19.96 -22.29
CA PHE A 186 -10.59 -19.87 -20.90
C PHE A 186 -10.61 -21.24 -20.24
N SER A 187 -9.60 -21.56 -19.47
CA SER A 187 -9.52 -22.67 -18.52
C SER A 187 -8.41 -22.38 -17.53
N ASP A 188 -8.42 -23.09 -16.40
CA ASP A 188 -7.38 -22.98 -15.39
C ASP A 188 -6.00 -23.09 -16.02
N THR A 189 -5.12 -22.18 -15.59
CA THR A 189 -3.76 -22.05 -16.11
C THR A 189 -2.88 -21.35 -15.07
N THR A 190 -1.69 -20.94 -15.48
CA THR A 190 -0.82 -20.09 -14.66
C THR A 190 -0.72 -18.69 -15.24
N PHE A 191 -0.32 -17.74 -14.41
CA PHE A 191 -0.09 -16.37 -14.85
C PHE A 191 1.26 -15.83 -14.35
N ASN A 192 1.80 -14.86 -15.11
CA ASN A 192 2.90 -14.03 -14.70
C ASN A 192 2.43 -12.58 -14.64
N ALA A 193 2.86 -11.85 -13.62
CA ALA A 193 2.57 -10.42 -13.49
C ALA A 193 3.66 -9.70 -12.68
N GLU A 194 3.86 -8.42 -12.95
CA GLU A 194 4.79 -7.57 -12.21
C GLU A 194 4.05 -6.41 -11.56
N LEU A 195 4.32 -6.17 -10.28
CA LEU A 195 3.81 -5.03 -9.53
C LEU A 195 4.98 -4.19 -9.01
N PRO A 196 5.21 -3.00 -9.55
CA PRO A 196 6.24 -2.10 -9.03
C PRO A 196 5.79 -1.48 -7.71
N LEU A 197 6.58 -1.67 -6.67
CA LEU A 197 6.54 -0.88 -5.45
C LEU A 197 7.47 0.31 -5.67
N PRO A 198 6.95 1.55 -5.82
CA PRO A 198 7.73 2.67 -6.31
C PRO A 198 8.86 3.07 -5.37
N ALA A 199 9.90 3.68 -5.94
CA ALA A 199 10.92 4.35 -5.16
C ALA A 199 10.32 5.53 -4.38
N GLU A 200 10.95 5.89 -3.25
CA GLU A 200 10.54 7.01 -2.41
C GLU A 200 11.74 7.85 -1.98
N LEU A 201 11.55 9.17 -2.00
CA LEU A 201 12.45 10.14 -1.38
C LEU A 201 11.70 10.87 -0.29
N THR A 202 12.13 10.71 0.96
CA THR A 202 11.61 11.47 2.11
C THR A 202 12.66 12.47 2.57
N MET A 203 12.25 13.72 2.77
CA MET A 203 13.06 14.77 3.40
C MET A 203 12.30 15.31 4.60
N GLY A 204 12.99 15.43 5.73
CA GLY A 204 12.33 15.86 6.95
C GLY A 204 13.18 16.79 7.80
N LEU A 205 12.51 17.53 8.65
CA LEU A 205 13.14 18.32 9.70
C LEU A 205 12.38 18.16 11.02
N SER A 206 13.10 18.27 12.11
CA SER A 206 12.53 18.36 13.45
C SER A 206 13.15 19.50 14.24
N TYR A 207 12.31 20.23 14.99
CA TYR A 207 12.71 21.34 15.84
C TYR A 207 12.22 21.13 17.26
N LYS A 208 13.17 21.01 18.20
CA LYS A 208 12.89 20.87 19.64
C LYS A 208 12.88 22.22 20.33
N HIS A 209 11.81 22.52 21.08
CA HIS A 209 11.69 23.70 21.91
C HIS A 209 11.05 23.35 23.26
N ASN A 210 11.83 23.37 24.31
CA ASN A 210 11.43 22.91 25.65
C ASN A 210 10.84 21.48 25.58
N ASP A 211 9.60 21.30 26.01
CA ASP A 211 8.87 20.04 26.06
C ASP A 211 8.17 19.70 24.72
N PHE A 212 8.33 20.55 23.70
CA PHE A 212 7.73 20.37 22.39
C PHE A 212 8.76 19.94 21.35
N LEU A 213 8.35 19.01 20.48
CA LEU A 213 9.04 18.66 19.24
C LEU A 213 8.06 18.90 18.08
N PHE A 214 8.46 19.75 17.15
CA PHE A 214 7.75 19.96 15.88
C PHE A 214 8.47 19.21 14.78
N ALA A 215 7.72 18.56 13.89
CA ALA A 215 8.26 17.83 12.76
C ALA A 215 7.53 18.20 11.48
N PHE A 216 8.26 18.21 10.39
CA PHE A 216 7.74 18.34 9.04
C PHE A 216 8.45 17.35 8.13
N ASP A 217 7.70 16.62 7.31
CA ASP A 217 8.21 15.73 6.28
C ASP A 217 7.59 16.06 4.93
N TYR A 218 8.41 16.02 3.90
CA TYR A 218 8.03 15.93 2.51
C TYR A 218 8.44 14.56 1.97
N ASN A 219 7.50 13.84 1.40
CA ASN A 219 7.75 12.57 0.75
C ASN A 219 7.33 12.66 -0.72
N MET A 220 8.20 12.23 -1.63
CA MET A 220 7.93 12.03 -3.04
C MET A 220 7.93 10.52 -3.30
N THR A 221 6.82 10.01 -3.80
CA THR A 221 6.69 8.63 -4.27
C THR A 221 6.65 8.61 -5.80
N TYR A 222 7.57 7.88 -6.41
CA TYR A 222 7.75 7.82 -7.87
C TYR A 222 6.76 6.83 -8.50
N TRP A 223 5.47 7.12 -8.37
CA TRP A 223 4.39 6.29 -8.89
C TRP A 223 4.34 6.21 -10.41
N SER A 224 5.06 7.07 -11.14
CA SER A 224 5.20 6.99 -12.59
C SER A 224 5.80 5.67 -13.09
N ALA A 225 6.43 4.89 -12.20
CA ALA A 225 6.85 3.52 -12.48
C ALA A 225 5.66 2.55 -12.72
N TYR A 226 4.45 2.89 -12.25
CA TYR A 226 3.25 2.06 -12.43
C TYR A 226 2.44 2.51 -13.64
N GLU A 227 2.93 2.18 -14.84
CA GLU A 227 2.28 2.52 -16.12
C GLU A 227 1.10 1.57 -16.42
N ALA A 228 1.28 0.28 -16.18
CA ALA A 228 0.26 -0.75 -16.39
C ALA A 228 0.49 -1.95 -15.44
N LEU A 229 -0.59 -2.68 -15.17
CA LEU A 229 -0.52 -4.05 -14.67
C LEU A 229 -0.71 -4.98 -15.87
N THR A 230 0.35 -5.66 -16.27
CA THR A 230 0.32 -6.65 -17.34
C THR A 230 0.24 -8.04 -16.72
N VAL A 231 -0.77 -8.80 -17.11
CA VAL A 231 -0.96 -10.20 -16.72
C VAL A 231 -0.83 -11.08 -17.95
N GLU A 232 0.16 -11.95 -17.94
CA GLU A 232 0.41 -12.92 -19.00
C GLU A 232 -0.07 -14.29 -18.56
N PHE A 233 -1.05 -14.85 -19.26
CA PHE A 233 -1.57 -16.19 -18.99
C PHE A 233 -0.87 -17.21 -19.85
N ALA A 234 -0.42 -18.31 -19.23
CA ALA A 234 0.11 -19.45 -19.96
C ALA A 234 -0.98 -20.09 -20.85
N PRO A 235 -0.58 -20.79 -21.94
CA PRO A 235 -1.54 -21.48 -22.80
C PRO A 235 -2.38 -22.50 -22.03
N SER A 236 -3.70 -22.41 -22.14
CA SER A 236 -4.65 -23.36 -21.52
C SER A 236 -4.63 -24.74 -22.14
N ALA A 237 -3.98 -24.94 -23.30
CA ALA A 237 -3.87 -26.20 -23.99
C ALA A 237 -2.48 -26.37 -24.64
N PRO A 238 -1.97 -27.62 -24.81
CA PRO A 238 -0.70 -27.85 -25.49
C PRO A 238 -0.69 -27.29 -26.92
N GLY A 239 0.29 -26.40 -27.19
CA GLY A 239 0.42 -25.71 -28.49
C GLY A 239 -0.48 -24.49 -28.68
N GLY A 240 -1.18 -24.07 -27.64
CA GLY A 240 -1.90 -22.78 -27.59
C GLY A 240 -0.94 -21.58 -27.53
N GLU A 241 -1.50 -20.39 -27.64
CA GLU A 241 -0.75 -19.14 -27.50
C GLU A 241 -0.94 -18.55 -26.09
N THR A 242 0.07 -17.83 -25.62
CA THR A 242 0.00 -16.99 -24.42
C THR A 242 -1.01 -15.87 -24.64
N SER A 243 -1.86 -15.60 -23.67
CA SER A 243 -2.73 -14.43 -23.72
C SER A 243 -2.25 -13.36 -22.75
N VAL A 244 -2.38 -12.09 -23.14
CA VAL A 244 -1.91 -10.96 -22.36
C VAL A 244 -3.08 -10.01 -22.12
N THR A 245 -3.28 -9.66 -20.85
CA THR A 245 -4.21 -8.61 -20.44
C THR A 245 -3.41 -7.45 -19.86
N GLU A 246 -3.58 -6.27 -20.42
CA GLU A 246 -2.94 -5.06 -19.94
C GLU A 246 -3.97 -4.14 -19.31
N LEU A 247 -3.76 -3.81 -18.04
CA LEU A 247 -4.60 -2.89 -17.27
C LEU A 247 -3.83 -1.59 -17.07
N LEU A 248 -4.10 -0.59 -17.90
CA LEU A 248 -3.40 0.70 -17.88
C LEU A 248 -3.64 1.43 -16.56
N ARG A 249 -2.57 1.95 -15.96
CA ARG A 249 -2.59 2.77 -14.74
C ARG A 249 -2.09 4.18 -15.00
N ASN A 250 -0.99 4.30 -15.74
CA ASN A 250 -0.41 5.58 -16.14
C ASN A 250 -0.35 6.58 -14.98
N TYR A 251 0.14 6.12 -13.81
CA TYR A 251 0.21 6.94 -12.60
C TYR A 251 1.26 8.04 -12.75
N ARG A 252 1.07 9.14 -12.03
CA ARG A 252 2.06 10.22 -11.91
C ARG A 252 2.75 10.15 -10.55
N ASP A 253 3.93 10.74 -10.45
CA ASP A 253 4.59 10.94 -9.17
C ASP A 253 3.71 11.78 -8.25
N ALA A 254 3.70 11.43 -6.96
CA ALA A 254 2.82 12.04 -5.99
C ALA A 254 3.58 12.41 -4.71
N SER A 255 3.16 13.52 -4.11
CA SER A 255 3.79 14.09 -2.91
C SER A 255 2.92 13.92 -1.68
N THR A 256 3.55 13.66 -0.54
CA THR A 256 2.90 13.72 0.77
C THR A 256 3.58 14.75 1.65
N TYR A 257 2.80 15.60 2.30
CA TYR A 257 3.26 16.63 3.24
C TYR A 257 2.76 16.29 4.64
N ARG A 258 3.66 16.15 5.62
CA ARG A 258 3.32 15.74 6.99
C ARG A 258 3.78 16.78 7.99
N PHE A 259 2.90 17.12 8.94
CA PHE A 259 3.18 17.99 10.07
C PHE A 259 2.86 17.24 11.35
N GLY A 260 3.76 17.30 12.32
CA GLY A 260 3.58 16.66 13.61
C GLY A 260 4.04 17.53 14.77
N VAL A 261 3.38 17.34 15.90
CA VAL A 261 3.79 17.90 17.18
C VAL A 261 3.80 16.80 18.24
N GLN A 262 4.85 16.79 19.04
CA GLN A 262 4.95 15.99 20.25
C GLN A 262 5.08 16.91 21.46
N TYR A 263 4.40 16.57 22.54
CA TYR A 263 4.45 17.25 23.81
C TYR A 263 4.78 16.27 24.95
N GLU A 264 5.87 16.50 25.65
CA GLU A 264 6.25 15.75 26.85
C GLU A 264 5.44 16.30 28.03
N ALA A 265 4.21 15.79 28.21
CA ALA A 265 3.27 16.29 29.21
C ALA A 265 3.72 15.99 30.66
N SER A 266 4.49 14.91 30.85
CA SER A 266 5.18 14.55 32.10
C SER A 266 6.29 13.55 31.80
N GLU A 267 7.02 13.13 32.85
CA GLU A 267 8.02 12.06 32.74
C GLU A 267 7.43 10.75 32.20
N SER A 268 6.14 10.47 32.49
CA SER A 268 5.46 9.24 32.12
C SER A 268 4.58 9.36 30.88
N PHE A 269 4.20 10.58 30.44
CA PHE A 269 3.25 10.76 29.35
C PHE A 269 3.79 11.66 28.25
N THR A 270 3.73 11.14 27.02
CA THR A 270 4.02 11.89 25.81
C THR A 270 2.80 11.89 24.90
N LEU A 271 2.34 13.08 24.51
CA LEU A 271 1.22 13.27 23.59
C LEU A 271 1.73 13.61 22.19
N ARG A 272 1.02 13.17 21.16
CA ARG A 272 1.32 13.49 19.77
C ARG A 272 0.06 13.83 19.01
N GLY A 273 0.19 14.76 18.08
CA GLY A 273 -0.84 15.09 17.11
C GLY A 273 -0.19 15.41 15.77
N GLY A 274 -0.90 15.17 14.69
CA GLY A 274 -0.36 15.46 13.37
C GLY A 274 -1.44 15.56 12.32
N TYR A 275 -1.02 16.09 11.20
CA TYR A 275 -1.80 16.23 9.99
C TYR A 275 -0.91 15.90 8.79
N TYR A 276 -1.46 15.23 7.79
CA TYR A 276 -0.82 15.12 6.49
C TYR A 276 -1.82 15.28 5.34
N PHE A 277 -1.29 15.78 4.23
CA PHE A 277 -1.94 15.81 2.94
C PHE A 277 -1.20 14.86 1.99
N ASP A 278 -1.93 14.00 1.31
CA ASP A 278 -1.40 12.98 0.42
C ASP A 278 -2.03 13.14 -0.97
N GLU A 279 -1.21 13.50 -1.96
CA GLU A 279 -1.65 13.65 -3.34
C GLU A 279 -1.92 12.28 -3.97
N SER A 280 -2.96 12.18 -4.77
CA SER A 280 -3.25 10.99 -5.56
C SER A 280 -2.32 10.89 -6.78
N PRO A 281 -1.74 9.71 -7.04
CA PRO A 281 -1.03 9.45 -8.28
C PRO A 281 -1.95 9.22 -9.48
N VAL A 282 -3.24 8.99 -9.24
CA VAL A 282 -4.21 8.56 -10.26
C VAL A 282 -4.55 9.72 -11.19
N GLN A 283 -4.42 9.50 -12.50
CA GLN A 283 -4.79 10.48 -13.52
C GLN A 283 -6.23 10.26 -14.00
N SER A 284 -6.82 11.31 -14.59
CA SER A 284 -8.18 11.24 -15.15
C SER A 284 -8.29 10.12 -16.20
N GLY A 285 -9.35 9.31 -16.12
CA GLY A 285 -9.59 8.16 -16.99
C GLY A 285 -8.89 6.87 -16.56
N TYR A 286 -8.06 6.92 -15.50
CA TYR A 286 -7.31 5.74 -14.98
C TYR A 286 -7.72 5.35 -13.57
N PHE A 287 -8.87 5.82 -13.10
CA PHE A 287 -9.35 5.54 -11.75
C PHE A 287 -9.95 4.13 -11.68
N ALA A 288 -9.19 3.20 -11.14
CA ALA A 288 -9.59 1.80 -11.05
C ALA A 288 -10.16 1.48 -9.65
N PRO A 289 -11.31 0.79 -9.57
CA PRO A 289 -12.01 0.56 -8.31
C PRO A 289 -11.31 -0.39 -7.34
N GLU A 290 -10.33 -1.17 -7.77
CA GLU A 290 -9.47 -1.98 -6.88
C GLU A 290 -8.49 -1.13 -6.06
N THR A 291 -8.25 0.11 -6.47
CA THR A 291 -7.46 1.10 -5.75
C THR A 291 -8.15 2.45 -5.75
N PRO A 292 -9.31 2.58 -5.09
CA PRO A 292 -10.17 3.76 -5.16
C PRO A 292 -9.55 4.92 -4.35
N ARG A 293 -8.48 5.51 -4.88
CA ARG A 293 -7.65 6.49 -4.19
C ARG A 293 -7.70 7.85 -4.86
N ASN A 294 -8.04 8.87 -4.09
CA ASN A 294 -7.97 10.28 -4.46
C ASN A 294 -7.10 11.03 -3.45
N ASP A 295 -6.92 12.33 -3.62
CA ASP A 295 -6.27 13.20 -2.64
C ASP A 295 -6.90 13.00 -1.27
N SER A 296 -6.07 13.01 -0.23
CA SER A 296 -6.55 12.71 1.11
C SER A 296 -5.91 13.54 2.20
N ASN A 297 -6.68 13.71 3.27
CA ASN A 297 -6.32 14.43 4.48
C ASN A 297 -6.26 13.46 5.65
N GLY A 298 -5.10 13.35 6.29
CA GLY A 298 -4.87 12.46 7.44
C GLY A 298 -4.73 13.24 8.74
N TYR A 299 -5.51 12.85 9.75
CA TYR A 299 -5.47 13.42 11.11
C TYR A 299 -5.00 12.34 12.07
N THR A 300 -3.93 12.62 12.82
CA THR A 300 -3.33 11.65 13.72
C THR A 300 -3.33 12.13 15.17
N ALA A 301 -3.48 11.16 16.08
CA ALA A 301 -3.29 11.36 17.51
C ALA A 301 -2.49 10.18 18.08
N GLY A 302 -1.71 10.43 19.11
CA GLY A 302 -0.91 9.40 19.77
C GLY A 302 -0.62 9.70 21.21
N LEU A 303 -0.45 8.65 22.00
CA LEU A 303 -0.09 8.69 23.40
C LEU A 303 0.99 7.62 23.65
N THR A 304 2.07 8.01 24.34
CA THR A 304 3.01 7.06 24.95
C THR A 304 2.89 7.12 26.45
N PHE A 305 2.75 5.96 27.07
CA PHE A 305 2.85 5.77 28.50
C PHE A 305 4.18 5.04 28.84
N LYS A 306 5.05 5.69 29.58
CA LYS A 306 6.34 5.16 30.03
C LYS A 306 6.18 4.50 31.40
N VAL A 307 6.52 3.21 31.48
CA VAL A 307 6.51 2.41 32.71
C VAL A 307 7.96 2.23 33.17
N GLY A 308 8.40 3.10 34.05
CA GLY A 308 9.80 3.22 34.45
C GLY A 308 10.69 3.59 33.24
N ASP A 309 11.96 3.20 33.30
CA ASP A 309 12.98 3.63 32.32
C ASP A 309 13.08 2.70 31.11
N ARG A 310 12.34 1.59 31.09
CA ARG A 310 12.55 0.51 30.12
C ARG A 310 11.37 0.18 29.24
N LEU A 311 10.15 0.39 29.69
CA LEU A 311 8.95 -0.02 28.99
C LEU A 311 8.15 1.21 28.54
N GLU A 312 7.81 1.25 27.28
CA GLU A 312 6.90 2.23 26.68
C GLU A 312 5.73 1.50 26.03
N ILE A 313 4.51 2.02 26.27
CA ILE A 313 3.28 1.54 25.65
C ILE A 313 2.73 2.68 24.83
N ASP A 314 2.51 2.43 23.55
CA ASP A 314 2.01 3.40 22.60
C ASP A 314 0.58 3.07 22.19
N ALA A 315 -0.28 4.07 22.19
CA ALA A 315 -1.58 4.03 21.52
C ALA A 315 -1.60 5.09 20.41
N SER A 316 -2.10 4.74 19.26
CA SER A 316 -2.16 5.64 18.10
C SER A 316 -3.52 5.55 17.41
N PHE A 317 -3.86 6.63 16.72
CA PHE A 317 -5.06 6.73 15.93
C PHE A 317 -4.78 7.57 14.69
N LEU A 318 -5.27 7.11 13.55
CA LEU A 318 -5.31 7.85 12.30
C LEU A 318 -6.75 7.84 11.77
N TYR A 319 -7.24 9.00 11.39
CA TYR A 319 -8.41 9.17 10.53
C TYR A 319 -7.95 9.73 9.19
N LEU A 320 -8.24 9.00 8.11
CA LEU A 320 -7.93 9.38 6.75
C LEU A 320 -9.24 9.63 6.00
N GLN A 321 -9.36 10.83 5.47
CA GLN A 321 -10.48 11.26 4.65
C GLN A 321 -10.00 11.52 3.23
N PHE A 322 -10.56 10.81 2.27
CA PHE A 322 -10.34 11.07 0.84
C PHE A 322 -11.34 12.12 0.35
N ASP A 323 -10.91 12.93 -0.58
CA ASP A 323 -11.82 13.81 -1.28
C ASP A 323 -12.79 12.97 -2.12
N GLU A 324 -14.09 13.36 -2.11
CA GLU A 324 -15.08 12.73 -2.97
C GLU A 324 -14.71 13.00 -4.42
N VAL A 325 -14.77 11.99 -5.27
CA VAL A 325 -14.38 12.09 -6.66
C VAL A 325 -15.40 11.44 -7.59
N ASP A 326 -15.73 12.15 -8.67
CA ASP A 326 -16.42 11.60 -9.84
C ASP A 326 -15.35 11.21 -10.85
N ALA A 327 -15.13 9.91 -11.02
CA ALA A 327 -13.98 9.37 -11.74
C ALA A 327 -14.34 8.12 -12.53
N SER A 328 -13.51 7.80 -13.53
CA SER A 328 -13.72 6.66 -14.43
C SER A 328 -12.43 5.91 -14.72
N TYR A 329 -12.57 4.62 -15.03
CA TYR A 329 -11.60 3.82 -15.74
C TYR A 329 -12.07 3.63 -17.18
N ASP A 330 -11.32 4.17 -18.16
CA ASP A 330 -11.77 4.31 -19.56
C ASP A 330 -11.13 3.28 -20.50
N TYR A 331 -10.32 2.35 -19.97
CA TYR A 331 -9.46 1.47 -20.73
C TYR A 331 -9.79 -0.02 -20.55
N PHE A 332 -10.98 -0.35 -20.06
CA PHE A 332 -11.39 -1.74 -19.99
C PHE A 332 -11.59 -2.28 -21.42
N ILE A 333 -10.90 -3.37 -21.74
CA ILE A 333 -11.03 -4.03 -23.05
C ILE A 333 -12.13 -5.10 -22.95
N GLU A 334 -13.17 -4.97 -23.76
CA GLU A 334 -14.28 -5.92 -23.82
C GLU A 334 -13.82 -7.24 -24.42
N PRO A 335 -13.83 -8.36 -23.66
CA PRO A 335 -13.37 -9.65 -24.17
C PRO A 335 -14.39 -10.32 -25.11
N THR A 336 -15.66 -9.96 -25.06
CA THR A 336 -16.74 -10.67 -25.77
C THR A 336 -17.50 -9.85 -26.79
N SER A 337 -18.12 -8.71 -26.46
CA SER A 337 -18.96 -7.96 -27.40
C SER A 337 -19.03 -6.47 -27.04
N PRO A 338 -18.54 -5.58 -27.93
CA PRO A 338 -17.69 -5.87 -29.10
C PRO A 338 -16.26 -6.25 -28.68
N VAL A 339 -15.78 -7.38 -29.16
CA VAL A 339 -14.45 -7.90 -28.83
C VAL A 339 -13.36 -6.86 -29.13
N GLY A 340 -12.51 -6.57 -28.14
CA GLY A 340 -11.38 -5.65 -28.26
C GLY A 340 -11.75 -4.16 -28.27
N ALA A 341 -13.01 -3.80 -28.10
CA ALA A 341 -13.39 -2.41 -27.89
C ALA A 341 -13.08 -1.98 -26.46
N THR A 342 -12.71 -0.72 -26.28
CA THR A 342 -12.60 -0.12 -24.95
C THR A 342 -13.94 0.36 -24.45
N SER A 343 -14.21 0.17 -23.18
CA SER A 343 -15.37 0.71 -22.49
C SER A 343 -14.95 1.49 -21.25
N SER A 344 -15.79 2.41 -20.83
CA SER A 344 -15.59 3.22 -19.63
C SER A 344 -16.49 2.72 -18.52
N PHE A 345 -15.95 2.69 -17.30
CA PHE A 345 -16.70 2.47 -16.07
C PHE A 345 -16.43 3.61 -15.11
N GLY A 346 -17.44 4.35 -14.72
CA GLY A 346 -17.31 5.53 -13.88
C GLY A 346 -18.39 5.69 -12.84
N GLY A 347 -18.11 6.53 -11.87
CA GLY A 347 -19.02 6.87 -10.80
C GLY A 347 -18.40 7.79 -9.77
N THR A 348 -19.20 8.11 -8.76
CA THR A 348 -18.77 8.90 -7.62
C THR A 348 -18.26 7.97 -6.52
N TYR A 349 -17.05 8.21 -6.05
CA TYR A 349 -16.41 7.45 -4.97
C TYR A 349 -16.20 8.35 -3.75
N LYS A 350 -16.47 7.78 -2.58
CA LYS A 350 -16.20 8.41 -1.29
C LYS A 350 -15.58 7.40 -0.36
N SER A 351 -14.43 7.75 0.21
CA SER A 351 -13.66 6.82 1.05
C SER A 351 -13.25 7.48 2.36
N SER A 352 -13.22 6.68 3.41
CA SER A 352 -12.61 7.05 4.69
C SER A 352 -11.97 5.84 5.34
N VAL A 353 -10.92 6.07 6.15
CA VAL A 353 -10.20 5.00 6.84
C VAL A 353 -9.94 5.39 8.28
N PHE A 354 -10.23 4.46 9.21
CA PHE A 354 -9.89 4.54 10.62
C PHE A 354 -8.80 3.53 10.95
N VAL A 355 -7.74 3.99 11.63
CA VAL A 355 -6.58 3.14 11.92
C VAL A 355 -6.18 3.31 13.40
N PRO A 356 -6.82 2.60 14.34
CA PRO A 356 -6.29 2.44 15.68
C PRO A 356 -5.03 1.57 15.68
N GLY A 357 -4.09 1.86 16.59
CA GLY A 357 -2.85 1.10 16.73
C GLY A 357 -2.37 1.00 18.16
N LEU A 358 -1.68 -0.09 18.45
CA LEU A 358 -1.01 -0.33 19.72
C LEU A 358 0.42 -0.78 19.47
N GLY A 359 1.34 -0.32 20.33
CA GLY A 359 2.74 -0.67 20.29
C GLY A 359 3.36 -0.81 21.67
N ILE A 360 4.43 -1.57 21.74
CA ILE A 360 5.22 -1.75 22.96
C ILE A 360 6.70 -1.64 22.57
N THR A 361 7.45 -0.84 23.34
CA THR A 361 8.90 -0.70 23.22
C THR A 361 9.57 -1.07 24.52
N TYR A 362 10.56 -1.95 24.46
CA TYR A 362 11.38 -2.34 25.59
C TYR A 362 12.85 -1.98 25.35
N LYS A 363 13.46 -1.30 26.34
CA LYS A 363 14.85 -0.79 26.32
C LYS A 363 15.71 -1.55 27.32
N LEU A 364 16.79 -2.21 26.83
CA LEU A 364 17.74 -3.04 27.61
C LEU A 364 19.06 -2.30 27.85
#